data_a4e1b68aa51382fa4102d07032bb78b1
#
_entry.id   a4e1b68aa51382fa4102d07032bb78b1
#
_cell.length_a   1.000
_cell.length_b   1.000
_cell.length_c   1.000
_cell.angle_alpha   90.00
_cell.angle_beta   90.00
_cell.angle_gamma   90.00
#
_symmetry.space_group_name_H-M   'P 1'
#
loop_
_entity.id
_entity.type
_entity.pdbx_description
1 polymer ?
#
loop_
_entity_poly.entity_id
_entity_poly.type
_entity_poly.pdbx_seq_one_letter_code
_entity_poly.pdbx_strand_id
1 'polypeptide(L)'
;MKGERLMIDCILMAGGVPQEEDLLYEYTQGKPKALIDVAGKPMVQWVLDALDAASGVGDIVVVGQVQTGVISSAKIASYVPDQGSMLKNVLAGIDWVLEREPATTHVLVSSSDIPLITARMVECLLAQAADPAVDIYHTVVSREKMEARFPESRRSYVHFVEGDFAAGGIHVVAPHIGHKHRELWDDLLNSRKDALKQAARLGPVFF
;
A
#
# COMPACT_ATOMS: atom_id res chain seq x y z
N MET A 1 -24.81 -21.35 9.83
CA MET A 1 -24.16 -21.09 8.54
C MET A 1 -22.95 -20.23 8.84
N LYS A 2 -21.70 -20.74 8.71
CA LYS A 2 -20.48 -19.93 8.73
C LYS A 2 -20.53 -19.12 7.44
N GLY A 3 -20.71 -17.80 7.54
CA GLY A 3 -20.63 -16.93 6.36
C GLY A 3 -19.29 -17.17 5.66
N GLU A 4 -19.31 -17.41 4.36
CA GLU A 4 -18.12 -17.35 3.52
C GLU A 4 -17.47 -15.99 3.77
N ARG A 5 -16.27 -16.04 4.35
CA ARG A 5 -15.50 -14.81 4.58
C ARG A 5 -15.09 -14.33 3.21
N LEU A 6 -15.63 -13.20 2.78
CA LEU A 6 -15.28 -12.61 1.49
C LEU A 6 -13.76 -12.44 1.46
N MET A 7 -13.11 -13.05 0.47
CA MET A 7 -11.69 -12.85 0.22
C MET A 7 -11.52 -11.50 -0.48
N ILE A 8 -10.56 -10.69 -0.05
CA ILE A 8 -10.26 -9.39 -0.65
C ILE A 8 -8.96 -9.52 -1.45
N ASP A 9 -9.02 -9.21 -2.74
CA ASP A 9 -7.84 -9.23 -3.61
C ASP A 9 -6.89 -8.11 -3.25
N CYS A 10 -5.59 -8.37 -3.42
CA CYS A 10 -4.53 -7.47 -3.01
C CYS A 10 -3.76 -6.92 -4.22
N ILE A 11 -3.59 -5.60 -4.26
CA ILE A 11 -2.71 -4.89 -5.17
C ILE A 11 -1.39 -4.62 -4.43
N LEU A 12 -0.34 -5.35 -4.77
CA LEU A 12 0.99 -5.18 -4.18
C LEU A 12 1.84 -4.24 -5.03
N MET A 13 2.11 -3.05 -4.48
CA MET A 13 2.82 -1.97 -5.16
C MET A 13 4.33 -2.17 -5.10
N ALA A 14 4.97 -2.52 -6.22
CA ALA A 14 6.39 -2.84 -6.33
C ALA A 14 7.14 -2.05 -7.42
N GLY A 15 6.69 -0.82 -7.75
CA GLY A 15 7.22 0.00 -8.85
C GLY A 15 8.32 0.99 -8.49
N GLY A 16 8.64 1.19 -7.21
CA GLY A 16 9.60 2.22 -6.80
C GLY A 16 11.05 1.87 -7.14
N VAL A 17 11.70 2.67 -8.01
CA VAL A 17 13.14 2.60 -8.28
C VAL A 17 13.78 3.88 -7.77
N PRO A 18 14.66 3.81 -6.74
CA PRO A 18 15.40 4.96 -6.24
C PRO A 18 16.29 5.56 -7.31
N GLN A 19 16.33 6.90 -7.38
CA GLN A 19 17.24 7.67 -8.24
C GLN A 19 18.55 7.97 -7.49
N GLU A 20 19.56 8.45 -8.18
CA GLU A 20 20.90 8.71 -7.61
C GLU A 20 20.89 9.63 -6.38
N GLU A 21 19.93 10.54 -6.28
CA GLU A 21 19.78 11.46 -5.15
C GLU A 21 19.04 10.83 -3.95
N ASP A 22 18.48 9.63 -4.09
CA ASP A 22 17.77 8.93 -3.03
C ASP A 22 18.77 8.18 -2.13
N LEU A 23 18.60 8.28 -0.81
CA LEU A 23 19.44 7.57 0.16
C LEU A 23 19.45 6.05 -0.01
N LEU A 24 18.42 5.50 -0.65
CA LEU A 24 18.34 4.06 -0.94
C LEU A 24 19.11 3.68 -2.20
N TYR A 25 19.64 4.63 -3.00
CA TYR A 25 20.31 4.32 -4.24
C TYR A 25 21.58 3.49 -4.02
N GLU A 26 22.35 3.75 -2.96
CA GLU A 26 23.55 2.97 -2.63
C GLU A 26 23.27 1.48 -2.45
N TYR A 27 22.04 1.12 -1.98
CA TYR A 27 21.61 -0.26 -1.79
C TYR A 27 20.94 -0.86 -3.03
N THR A 28 20.33 -0.03 -3.86
CA THR A 28 19.57 -0.49 -5.03
C THR A 28 20.34 -0.44 -6.32
N GLN A 29 21.23 0.56 -6.48
CA GLN A 29 21.98 0.82 -7.71
C GLN A 29 21.08 0.79 -8.95
N GLY A 30 19.93 1.49 -8.87
CA GLY A 30 18.94 1.56 -9.94
C GLY A 30 18.01 0.34 -10.07
N LYS A 31 18.08 -0.63 -9.15
CA LYS A 31 17.12 -1.74 -9.08
C LYS A 31 15.88 -1.34 -8.26
N PRO A 32 14.74 -2.05 -8.44
CA PRO A 32 13.56 -1.82 -7.63
C PRO A 32 13.84 -1.94 -6.13
N LYS A 33 13.42 -0.96 -5.32
CA LYS A 33 13.62 -1.00 -3.86
C LYS A 33 12.96 -2.21 -3.19
N ALA A 34 11.91 -2.74 -3.80
CA ALA A 34 11.24 -3.97 -3.37
C ALA A 34 12.18 -5.18 -3.27
N LEU A 35 13.29 -5.17 -4.02
CA LEU A 35 14.28 -6.24 -4.10
C LEU A 35 15.49 -6.03 -3.18
N ILE A 36 15.54 -4.98 -2.36
CA ILE A 36 16.58 -4.83 -1.34
C ILE A 36 16.55 -6.06 -0.44
N ASP A 37 17.73 -6.65 -0.21
CA ASP A 37 17.87 -7.75 0.74
C ASP A 37 17.64 -7.25 2.17
N VAL A 38 16.71 -7.89 2.86
CA VAL A 38 16.44 -7.67 4.27
C VAL A 38 16.49 -9.02 4.98
N ALA A 39 17.53 -9.21 5.77
CA ALA A 39 17.75 -10.45 6.54
C ALA A 39 17.69 -11.74 5.66
N GLY A 40 18.31 -11.71 4.49
CA GLY A 40 18.50 -12.88 3.63
C GLY A 40 17.40 -13.13 2.61
N LYS A 41 16.43 -12.23 2.46
CA LYS A 41 15.44 -12.30 1.37
C LYS A 41 14.98 -10.92 0.89
N PRO A 42 14.43 -10.80 -0.34
CA PRO A 42 13.91 -9.54 -0.85
C PRO A 42 12.87 -8.91 0.08
N MET A 43 12.93 -7.60 0.28
CA MET A 43 12.03 -6.87 1.17
C MET A 43 10.55 -7.16 0.87
N VAL A 44 10.17 -7.22 -0.40
CA VAL A 44 8.80 -7.56 -0.85
C VAL A 44 8.39 -8.97 -0.45
N GLN A 45 9.33 -9.92 -0.33
CA GLN A 45 8.99 -11.30 0.05
C GLN A 45 8.48 -11.40 1.50
N TRP A 46 8.99 -10.54 2.40
CA TRP A 46 8.45 -10.46 3.76
C TRP A 46 6.98 -10.02 3.76
N VAL A 47 6.63 -9.08 2.88
CA VAL A 47 5.26 -8.61 2.72
C VAL A 47 4.37 -9.71 2.13
N LEU A 48 4.85 -10.41 1.10
CA LEU A 48 4.13 -11.54 0.49
C LEU A 48 3.88 -12.66 1.50
N ASP A 49 4.88 -13.03 2.29
CA ASP A 49 4.72 -14.08 3.31
C ASP A 49 3.62 -13.72 4.32
N ALA A 50 3.52 -12.44 4.70
CA ALA A 50 2.47 -11.97 5.59
C ALA A 50 1.08 -11.97 4.93
N LEU A 51 0.99 -11.58 3.64
CA LEU A 51 -0.24 -11.61 2.86
C LEU A 51 -0.70 -13.06 2.59
N ASP A 52 0.23 -13.96 2.30
CA ASP A 52 -0.05 -15.39 2.12
C ASP A 52 -0.64 -16.04 3.37
N ALA A 53 -0.03 -15.73 4.52
CA ALA A 53 -0.45 -16.27 5.80
C ALA A 53 -1.74 -15.64 6.34
N ALA A 54 -2.14 -14.46 5.83
CA ALA A 54 -3.35 -13.76 6.27
C ALA A 54 -4.61 -14.43 5.71
N SER A 55 -5.52 -14.81 6.61
CA SER A 55 -6.86 -15.27 6.24
C SER A 55 -7.70 -14.08 5.75
N GLY A 56 -8.35 -14.22 4.59
CA GLY A 56 -9.18 -13.16 3.99
C GLY A 56 -8.46 -12.37 2.88
N VAL A 57 -7.19 -12.62 2.60
CA VAL A 57 -6.49 -12.13 1.38
C VAL A 57 -6.70 -13.14 0.27
N GLY A 58 -7.27 -12.69 -0.85
CA GLY A 58 -7.51 -13.43 -2.08
C GLY A 58 -6.29 -13.43 -3.02
N ASP A 59 -6.56 -13.25 -4.30
CA ASP A 59 -5.55 -13.14 -5.34
C ASP A 59 -4.68 -11.89 -5.13
N ILE A 60 -3.39 -12.00 -5.44
CA ILE A 60 -2.44 -10.87 -5.38
C ILE A 60 -2.03 -10.50 -6.80
N VAL A 61 -2.23 -9.25 -7.18
CA VAL A 61 -1.62 -8.66 -8.37
C VAL A 61 -0.42 -7.82 -7.97
N VAL A 62 0.75 -8.14 -8.50
CA VAL A 62 1.99 -7.38 -8.28
C VAL A 62 2.11 -6.33 -9.37
N VAL A 63 2.10 -5.05 -8.97
CA VAL A 63 2.17 -3.93 -9.93
C VAL A 63 3.52 -3.22 -9.77
N GLY A 64 4.31 -3.20 -10.84
CA GLY A 64 5.59 -2.51 -10.82
C GLY A 64 6.69 -3.19 -11.63
N GLN A 65 7.94 -3.09 -11.14
CA GLN A 65 9.13 -3.55 -11.86
C GLN A 65 9.68 -4.90 -11.37
N VAL A 66 8.99 -5.56 -10.44
CA VAL A 66 9.39 -6.91 -9.97
C VAL A 66 8.90 -7.94 -10.98
N GLN A 67 9.83 -8.76 -11.46
CA GLN A 67 9.55 -9.76 -12.50
C GLN A 67 9.18 -11.12 -11.91
N THR A 68 8.50 -11.91 -12.74
CA THR A 68 8.19 -13.32 -12.45
C THR A 68 9.46 -14.12 -12.10
N GLY A 69 9.37 -14.95 -11.08
CA GLY A 69 10.47 -15.83 -10.65
C GLY A 69 11.46 -15.23 -9.65
N VAL A 70 11.38 -13.92 -9.36
CA VAL A 70 12.22 -13.26 -8.35
C VAL A 70 11.59 -13.37 -6.95
N ILE A 71 10.27 -13.45 -6.88
CA ILE A 71 9.46 -13.60 -5.67
C ILE A 71 8.51 -14.78 -5.82
N SER A 72 8.04 -15.33 -4.71
CA SER A 72 7.17 -16.51 -4.70
C SER A 72 6.03 -16.35 -3.72
N SER A 73 4.82 -16.63 -4.18
CA SER A 73 3.60 -16.75 -3.38
C SER A 73 2.57 -17.58 -4.15
N ALA A 74 1.82 -18.40 -3.45
CA ALA A 74 0.73 -19.17 -4.04
C ALA A 74 -0.46 -18.30 -4.47
N LYS A 75 -0.56 -17.09 -3.91
CA LYS A 75 -1.66 -16.15 -4.19
C LYS A 75 -1.33 -15.15 -5.32
N ILE A 76 -0.10 -15.12 -5.84
CA ILE A 76 0.21 -14.24 -6.98
C ILE A 76 -0.53 -14.75 -8.22
N ALA A 77 -1.54 -14.00 -8.65
CA ALA A 77 -2.33 -14.30 -9.83
C ALA A 77 -1.81 -13.58 -11.08
N SER A 78 -1.12 -12.42 -10.93
CA SER A 78 -0.61 -11.67 -12.09
C SER A 78 0.50 -10.69 -11.72
N TYR A 79 1.23 -10.28 -12.76
CA TYR A 79 2.19 -9.17 -12.73
C TYR A 79 1.76 -8.12 -13.74
N VAL A 80 1.57 -6.88 -13.29
CA VAL A 80 1.24 -5.72 -14.11
C VAL A 80 2.46 -4.80 -14.17
N PRO A 81 2.92 -4.40 -15.36
CA PRO A 81 4.05 -3.50 -15.50
C PRO A 81 3.85 -2.16 -14.81
N ASP A 82 4.96 -1.51 -14.43
CA ASP A 82 4.95 -0.16 -13.86
C ASP A 82 4.34 0.86 -14.84
N GLN A 83 3.39 1.65 -14.36
CA GLN A 83 2.66 2.67 -15.12
C GLN A 83 3.25 4.08 -14.94
N GLY A 84 4.41 4.18 -14.29
CA GLY A 84 5.18 5.43 -14.14
C GLY A 84 4.73 6.34 -13.00
N SER A 85 3.60 6.08 -12.33
CA SER A 85 3.22 6.79 -11.10
C SER A 85 2.48 5.88 -10.12
N MET A 86 2.49 6.26 -8.83
CA MET A 86 1.81 5.49 -7.79
C MET A 86 0.32 5.34 -8.08
N LEU A 87 -0.35 6.45 -8.44
CA LEU A 87 -1.78 6.40 -8.75
C LEU A 87 -2.08 5.50 -9.94
N LYS A 88 -1.33 5.65 -11.03
CA LYS A 88 -1.54 4.81 -12.23
C LYS A 88 -1.32 3.33 -11.93
N ASN A 89 -0.35 3.00 -11.07
CA ASN A 89 -0.11 1.64 -10.65
C ASN A 89 -1.28 1.07 -9.81
N VAL A 90 -1.82 1.86 -8.87
CA VAL A 90 -3.01 1.46 -8.11
C VAL A 90 -4.19 1.25 -9.05
N LEU A 91 -4.44 2.19 -9.97
CA LEU A 91 -5.54 2.09 -10.94
C LEU A 91 -5.39 0.85 -11.85
N ALA A 92 -4.20 0.58 -12.36
CA ALA A 92 -3.96 -0.62 -13.17
C ALA A 92 -4.20 -1.93 -12.39
N GLY A 93 -3.87 -1.95 -11.10
CA GLY A 93 -4.21 -3.07 -10.22
C GLY A 93 -5.71 -3.18 -9.97
N ILE A 94 -6.41 -2.07 -9.76
CA ILE A 94 -7.87 -2.02 -9.63
C ILE A 94 -8.55 -2.54 -10.91
N ASP A 95 -8.12 -2.05 -12.08
CA ASP A 95 -8.67 -2.46 -13.38
C ASP A 95 -8.51 -3.98 -13.56
N TRP A 96 -7.34 -4.53 -13.24
CA TRP A 96 -7.10 -5.97 -13.30
C TRP A 96 -8.07 -6.76 -12.40
N VAL A 97 -8.35 -6.29 -11.19
CA VAL A 97 -9.31 -6.94 -10.27
C VAL A 97 -10.72 -6.85 -10.82
N LEU A 98 -11.15 -5.66 -11.30
CA LEU A 98 -12.51 -5.44 -11.80
C LEU A 98 -12.80 -6.18 -13.11
N GLU A 99 -11.80 -6.44 -13.96
CA GLU A 99 -11.94 -7.27 -15.16
C GLU A 99 -12.29 -8.72 -14.81
N ARG A 100 -11.82 -9.22 -13.64
CA ARG A 100 -12.07 -10.59 -13.18
C ARG A 100 -13.32 -10.71 -12.31
N GLU A 101 -13.51 -9.74 -11.45
CA GLU A 101 -14.63 -9.68 -10.50
C GLU A 101 -15.24 -8.26 -10.48
N PRO A 102 -16.14 -7.95 -11.44
CA PRO A 102 -16.76 -6.64 -11.56
C PRO A 102 -17.59 -6.19 -10.33
N ALA A 103 -17.99 -7.14 -9.49
CA ALA A 103 -18.77 -6.88 -8.28
C ALA A 103 -17.90 -6.52 -7.06
N THR A 104 -16.56 -6.47 -7.22
CA THR A 104 -15.63 -6.14 -6.13
C THR A 104 -15.95 -4.77 -5.53
N THR A 105 -16.23 -4.75 -4.23
CA THR A 105 -16.54 -3.52 -3.49
C THR A 105 -15.29 -2.88 -2.89
N HIS A 106 -14.28 -3.68 -2.53
CA HIS A 106 -13.04 -3.25 -1.91
C HIS A 106 -11.85 -4.07 -2.39
N VAL A 107 -10.69 -3.43 -2.47
CA VAL A 107 -9.39 -4.04 -2.70
C VAL A 107 -8.42 -3.67 -1.58
N LEU A 108 -7.51 -4.58 -1.27
CA LEU A 108 -6.38 -4.32 -0.39
C LEU A 108 -5.24 -3.73 -1.21
N VAL A 109 -4.74 -2.56 -0.85
CA VAL A 109 -3.55 -1.95 -1.46
C VAL A 109 -2.40 -2.04 -0.46
N SER A 110 -1.33 -2.71 -0.83
CA SER A 110 -0.14 -2.89 0.03
C SER A 110 1.11 -2.34 -0.62
N SER A 111 1.92 -1.65 0.15
CA SER A 111 3.28 -1.29 -0.24
C SER A 111 4.21 -2.50 -0.08
N SER A 112 5.24 -2.61 -0.93
CA SER A 112 6.27 -3.66 -0.86
C SER A 112 7.41 -3.33 0.10
N ASP A 113 7.42 -2.15 0.73
CA ASP A 113 8.51 -1.65 1.58
C ASP A 113 8.14 -1.61 3.08
N ILE A 114 7.30 -2.53 3.51
CA ILE A 114 6.86 -2.70 4.90
C ILE A 114 7.20 -4.12 5.43
N PRO A 115 8.48 -4.52 5.46
CA PRO A 115 8.89 -5.89 5.75
C PRO A 115 8.55 -6.38 7.16
N LEU A 116 8.13 -5.51 8.05
CA LEU A 116 7.73 -5.85 9.42
C LEU A 116 6.21 -6.08 9.57
N ILE A 117 5.45 -6.04 8.47
CA ILE A 117 4.03 -6.39 8.49
C ILE A 117 3.87 -7.87 8.86
N THR A 118 2.78 -8.19 9.54
CA THR A 118 2.44 -9.56 9.92
C THR A 118 1.04 -9.92 9.42
N ALA A 119 0.77 -11.21 9.25
CA ALA A 119 -0.56 -11.70 8.90
C ALA A 119 -1.65 -11.18 9.85
N ARG A 120 -1.35 -11.11 11.15
CA ARG A 120 -2.28 -10.58 12.16
C ARG A 120 -2.61 -9.10 11.93
N MET A 121 -1.66 -8.28 11.49
CA MET A 121 -1.92 -6.86 11.17
C MET A 121 -2.85 -6.74 9.97
N VAL A 122 -2.63 -7.55 8.93
CA VAL A 122 -3.49 -7.62 7.76
C VAL A 122 -4.90 -8.04 8.15
N GLU A 123 -5.03 -9.13 8.89
CA GLU A 123 -6.33 -9.64 9.37
C GLU A 123 -7.08 -8.65 10.26
N CYS A 124 -6.35 -7.90 11.10
CA CYS A 124 -6.93 -6.84 11.93
C CYS A 124 -7.51 -5.71 11.07
N LEU A 125 -6.80 -5.27 10.03
CA LEU A 125 -7.30 -4.29 9.07
C LEU A 125 -8.55 -4.79 8.35
N LEU A 126 -8.51 -6.02 7.81
CA LEU A 126 -9.65 -6.61 7.10
C LEU A 126 -10.88 -6.79 8.00
N ALA A 127 -10.66 -7.10 9.27
CA ALA A 127 -11.75 -7.22 10.24
C ALA A 127 -12.42 -5.87 10.58
N GLN A 128 -11.69 -4.77 10.50
CA GLN A 128 -12.20 -3.41 10.70
C GLN A 128 -12.81 -2.81 9.43
N ALA A 129 -12.36 -3.26 8.26
CA ALA A 129 -12.84 -2.81 6.96
C ALA A 129 -14.12 -3.56 6.54
N ALA A 130 -15.10 -3.61 7.43
CA ALA A 130 -16.32 -4.42 7.25
C ALA A 130 -17.52 -3.64 6.71
N ASP A 131 -17.49 -2.29 6.75
CA ASP A 131 -18.59 -1.46 6.28
C ASP A 131 -18.39 -1.13 4.77
N PRO A 132 -19.24 -1.66 3.89
CA PRO A 132 -19.12 -1.41 2.44
C PRO A 132 -19.42 0.04 2.04
N ALA A 133 -19.96 0.86 2.93
CA ALA A 133 -20.22 2.28 2.66
C ALA A 133 -19.00 3.17 2.90
N VAL A 134 -17.92 2.64 3.48
CA VAL A 134 -16.67 3.37 3.72
C VAL A 134 -15.74 3.18 2.53
N ASP A 135 -15.44 4.26 1.83
CA ASP A 135 -14.62 4.22 0.62
C ASP A 135 -13.14 3.92 0.87
N ILE A 136 -12.58 4.35 2.01
CA ILE A 136 -11.15 4.16 2.35
C ILE A 136 -10.98 3.85 3.83
N TYR A 137 -10.32 2.73 4.11
CA TYR A 137 -9.73 2.43 5.41
C TYR A 137 -8.23 2.71 5.34
N HIS A 138 -7.85 3.91 5.77
CA HIS A 138 -6.46 4.36 5.73
C HIS A 138 -5.75 4.01 7.04
N THR A 139 -4.70 3.18 6.98
CA THR A 139 -3.92 2.84 8.17
C THR A 139 -2.95 3.96 8.51
N VAL A 140 -2.86 4.27 9.80
CA VAL A 140 -1.91 5.23 10.35
C VAL A 140 -1.19 4.65 11.58
N VAL A 141 0.00 5.17 11.87
CA VAL A 141 0.78 4.80 13.07
C VAL A 141 1.06 6.06 13.85
N SER A 142 0.70 6.08 15.14
CA SER A 142 1.00 7.23 16.00
C SER A 142 2.50 7.40 16.20
N ARG A 143 2.93 8.66 16.29
CA ARG A 143 4.32 9.04 16.56
C ARG A 143 4.86 8.36 17.81
N GLU A 144 4.08 8.37 18.89
CA GLU A 144 4.43 7.73 20.15
C GLU A 144 4.81 6.25 19.97
N LYS A 145 3.98 5.46 19.28
CA LYS A 145 4.25 4.04 19.03
C LYS A 145 5.43 3.82 18.09
N MET A 146 5.58 4.71 17.10
CA MET A 146 6.68 4.63 16.15
C MET A 146 8.01 4.90 16.82
N GLU A 147 8.12 6.01 17.56
CA GLU A 147 9.36 6.42 18.24
C GLU A 147 9.72 5.52 19.43
N ALA A 148 8.72 4.97 20.14
CA ALA A 148 8.96 3.98 21.18
C ALA A 148 9.62 2.70 20.65
N ARG A 149 9.30 2.29 19.43
CA ARG A 149 9.86 1.08 18.81
C ARG A 149 11.09 1.37 17.96
N PHE A 150 11.14 2.52 17.31
CA PHE A 150 12.19 2.95 16.38
C PHE A 150 12.58 4.40 16.68
N PRO A 151 13.33 4.67 17.77
CA PRO A 151 13.60 6.04 18.24
C PRO A 151 14.40 6.89 17.24
N GLU A 152 15.15 6.25 16.34
CA GLU A 152 15.92 6.94 15.29
C GLU A 152 15.17 7.10 13.97
N SER A 153 13.90 6.70 13.93
CA SER A 153 13.07 6.78 12.74
C SER A 153 12.83 8.24 12.33
N ARG A 154 13.19 8.60 11.08
CA ARG A 154 12.99 9.94 10.52
C ARG A 154 11.75 9.96 9.64
N ARG A 155 10.59 9.64 10.18
CA ARG A 155 9.33 9.69 9.44
C ARG A 155 8.70 11.08 9.46
N SER A 156 7.98 11.39 8.37
CA SER A 156 7.10 12.56 8.36
C SER A 156 5.80 12.20 9.07
N TYR A 157 5.32 13.11 9.91
CA TYR A 157 4.06 12.98 10.63
C TYR A 157 3.11 14.11 10.20
N VAL A 158 1.84 13.78 10.13
CA VAL A 158 0.74 14.74 9.99
C VAL A 158 0.15 14.98 11.38
N HIS A 159 -0.06 16.23 11.71
CA HIS A 159 -0.65 16.65 12.97
C HIS A 159 -2.17 16.66 12.87
N PHE A 160 -2.84 15.92 13.75
CA PHE A 160 -4.28 15.91 13.94
C PHE A 160 -4.60 16.33 15.38
N VAL A 161 -5.88 16.61 15.65
CA VAL A 161 -6.35 16.93 17.02
C VAL A 161 -6.05 15.78 18.00
N GLU A 162 -6.09 14.54 17.50
CA GLU A 162 -5.84 13.31 18.26
C GLU A 162 -4.35 12.98 18.41
N GLY A 163 -3.46 13.72 17.76
CA GLY A 163 -1.99 13.52 17.83
C GLY A 163 -1.30 13.49 16.48
N ASP A 164 -0.02 13.11 16.50
CA ASP A 164 0.82 13.01 15.32
C ASP A 164 0.79 11.59 14.74
N PHE A 165 0.52 11.47 13.44
CA PHE A 165 0.43 10.18 12.76
C PHE A 165 1.25 10.14 11.47
N ALA A 166 1.89 9.02 11.23
CA ALA A 166 2.48 8.68 9.93
C ALA A 166 1.55 7.73 9.17
N ALA A 167 1.49 7.87 7.85
CA ALA A 167 0.77 6.93 7.01
C ALA A 167 1.34 5.50 7.16
N GLY A 168 0.47 4.52 7.24
CA GLY A 168 0.81 3.12 7.12
C GLY A 168 1.11 2.75 5.66
N GLY A 169 1.47 1.50 5.44
CA GLY A 169 1.80 0.99 4.10
C GLY A 169 0.76 0.02 3.54
N ILE A 170 -0.41 -0.09 4.18
CA ILE A 170 -1.48 -0.99 3.76
C ILE A 170 -2.84 -0.32 3.99
N HIS A 171 -3.75 -0.42 3.01
CA HIS A 171 -5.04 0.25 3.02
C HIS A 171 -6.12 -0.61 2.37
N VAL A 172 -7.38 -0.43 2.75
CA VAL A 172 -8.51 -1.01 2.01
C VAL A 172 -9.24 0.12 1.30
N VAL A 173 -9.52 -0.06 0.01
CA VAL A 173 -9.99 1.02 -0.87
C VAL A 173 -11.13 0.52 -1.75
N ALA A 174 -12.20 1.29 -1.86
CA ALA A 174 -13.26 1.05 -2.83
C ALA A 174 -12.78 1.41 -4.25
N PRO A 175 -12.88 0.50 -5.24
CA PRO A 175 -12.32 0.71 -6.58
C PRO A 175 -12.78 1.99 -7.28
N HIS A 176 -14.04 2.39 -7.08
CA HIS A 176 -14.65 3.52 -7.79
C HIS A 176 -14.01 4.88 -7.48
N ILE A 177 -13.38 5.04 -6.28
CA ILE A 177 -12.84 6.35 -5.88
C ILE A 177 -11.61 6.76 -6.69
N GLY A 178 -10.79 5.80 -7.11
CA GLY A 178 -9.59 6.07 -7.89
C GLY A 178 -9.89 6.68 -9.25
N HIS A 179 -10.98 6.26 -9.90
CA HIS A 179 -11.41 6.79 -11.18
C HIS A 179 -12.19 8.10 -11.07
N LYS A 180 -13.00 8.25 -10.01
CA LYS A 180 -13.93 9.39 -9.84
C LYS A 180 -13.22 10.74 -9.61
N HIS A 181 -12.05 10.74 -8.95
CA HIS A 181 -11.35 11.98 -8.56
C HIS A 181 -9.87 11.94 -8.92
N ARG A 182 -9.56 11.47 -10.14
CA ARG A 182 -8.19 11.19 -10.58
C ARG A 182 -7.23 12.36 -10.41
N GLU A 183 -7.62 13.58 -10.79
CA GLU A 183 -6.78 14.77 -10.68
C GLU A 183 -6.44 15.10 -9.21
N LEU A 184 -7.43 14.97 -8.32
CA LEU A 184 -7.23 15.18 -6.89
C LEU A 184 -6.24 14.15 -6.32
N TRP A 185 -6.38 12.88 -6.70
CA TRP A 185 -5.47 11.83 -6.25
C TRP A 185 -4.05 12.00 -6.78
N ASP A 186 -3.89 12.37 -8.05
CA ASP A 186 -2.56 12.67 -8.62
C ASP A 186 -1.88 13.81 -7.85
N ASP A 187 -2.60 14.88 -7.57
CA ASP A 187 -2.08 16.02 -6.80
C ASP A 187 -1.71 15.64 -5.37
N LEU A 188 -2.56 14.90 -4.65
CA LEU A 188 -2.31 14.46 -3.28
C LEU A 188 -1.12 13.50 -3.17
N LEU A 189 -1.03 12.52 -4.08
CA LEU A 189 0.05 11.56 -4.08
C LEU A 189 1.39 12.15 -4.49
N ASN A 190 1.40 13.10 -5.43
CA ASN A 190 2.61 13.81 -5.85
C ASN A 190 3.10 14.80 -4.78
N SER A 191 2.18 15.35 -3.97
CA SER A 191 2.52 16.27 -2.87
C SER A 191 2.66 15.59 -1.50
N ARG A 192 2.68 14.26 -1.44
CA ARG A 192 2.69 13.48 -0.16
C ARG A 192 3.83 13.81 0.81
N LYS A 193 4.93 14.40 0.34
CA LYS A 193 6.04 14.87 1.17
C LYS A 193 5.92 16.35 1.59
N ASP A 194 4.86 17.05 1.15
CA ASP A 194 4.65 18.47 1.36
C ASP A 194 3.23 18.70 1.93
N ALA A 195 3.15 18.70 3.27
CA ALA A 195 1.88 18.83 3.98
C ALA A 195 1.15 20.16 3.66
N LEU A 196 1.90 21.25 3.40
CA LEU A 196 1.30 22.54 3.06
C LEU A 196 0.63 22.51 1.70
N LYS A 197 1.21 21.82 0.71
CA LYS A 197 0.59 21.65 -0.61
C LYS A 197 -0.64 20.77 -0.53
N GLN A 198 -0.61 19.71 0.26
CA GLN A 198 -1.79 18.87 0.50
C GLN A 198 -2.91 19.68 1.16
N ALA A 199 -2.58 20.44 2.22
CA ALA A 199 -3.50 21.32 2.92
C ALA A 199 -4.19 22.33 1.99
N ALA A 200 -3.41 22.99 1.15
CA ALA A 200 -3.93 23.97 0.19
C ALA A 200 -4.91 23.37 -0.82
N ARG A 201 -4.81 22.08 -1.12
CA ARG A 201 -5.72 21.37 -2.05
C ARG A 201 -7.01 20.89 -1.40
N LEU A 202 -6.95 20.47 -0.13
CA LEU A 202 -8.12 19.99 0.61
C LEU A 202 -9.01 21.14 1.13
N GLY A 203 -8.47 22.36 1.17
CA GLY A 203 -9.18 23.56 1.61
C GLY A 203 -9.23 23.73 3.14
N PRO A 204 -9.70 24.92 3.63
CA PRO A 204 -9.62 25.29 5.04
C PRO A 204 -10.54 24.48 5.98
N VAL A 205 -11.39 23.62 5.46
CA VAL A 205 -12.33 22.80 6.27
C VAL A 205 -11.63 21.58 6.91
N PHE A 206 -10.41 21.26 6.50
CA PHE A 206 -9.65 20.11 7.00
C PHE A 206 -8.53 20.47 8.00
N PHE A 207 -8.46 21.73 8.44
CA PHE A 207 -7.47 22.21 9.41
C PHE A 207 -8.12 23.04 10.52
#